data_d30cf7275dc3c9be95a68403829b1765
#
_entry.id   d30cf7275dc3c9be95a68403829b1765
#
_cell.length_a   1.000
_cell.length_b   1.000
_cell.length_c   1.000
_cell.angle_alpha   90.00
_cell.angle_beta   90.00
_cell.angle_gamma   90.00
#
_symmetry.space_group_name_H-M   'P 1'
#
loop_
_entity.id
_entity.type
_entity.pdbx_description
1 polymer ?
#
loop_
_entity_poly.entity_id
_entity_poly.type
_entity_poly.pdbx_seq_one_letter_code
_entity_poly.pdbx_strand_id
1 'polypeptide(L)'
;MTQRRAYRWPQPLAGQQARIWYGGDYNPDQWPEEVWDDDVRLMKKAGVNLVSVGIFSWAKIETSEGVYDFDWLDRIINKLGEAGIAVDLASATASPPMWLTQAHPEVLWKDYRGDVCQPGARQHWRPTSPVFREYALKLCRAMAEHYKGNPYVVAWHVSNEYGCHNRFDYSED
;
A
#
# COMPACT_ATOMS: atom_id res chain seq x y z
N MET A 1 -30.61 -19.45 5.72
CA MET A 1 -29.64 -19.92 4.69
C MET A 1 -28.78 -18.75 4.28
N THR A 2 -27.54 -18.69 4.77
CA THR A 2 -26.58 -17.64 4.41
C THR A 2 -26.08 -17.92 3.00
N GLN A 3 -26.45 -17.08 2.04
CA GLN A 3 -25.86 -17.16 0.69
C GLN A 3 -24.35 -17.05 0.83
N ARG A 4 -23.62 -18.11 0.53
CA ARG A 4 -22.17 -18.04 0.34
C ARG A 4 -21.94 -17.02 -0.78
N ARG A 5 -21.31 -15.88 -0.45
CA ARG A 5 -20.80 -14.98 -1.48
C ARG A 5 -19.87 -15.80 -2.37
N ALA A 6 -20.23 -15.93 -3.64
CA ALA A 6 -19.34 -16.58 -4.60
C ALA A 6 -18.02 -15.81 -4.61
N TYR A 7 -16.93 -16.52 -4.34
CA TYR A 7 -15.59 -15.96 -4.45
C TYR A 7 -15.38 -15.55 -5.92
N ARG A 8 -15.08 -14.26 -6.13
CA ARG A 8 -14.80 -13.74 -7.47
C ARG A 8 -13.33 -13.41 -7.54
N TRP A 9 -12.63 -14.09 -8.43
CA TRP A 9 -11.27 -13.68 -8.79
C TRP A 9 -11.27 -12.27 -9.35
N PRO A 10 -10.16 -11.51 -9.14
CA PRO A 10 -9.98 -10.23 -9.82
C PRO A 10 -10.21 -10.41 -11.31
N GLN A 11 -11.08 -9.57 -11.87
CA GLN A 11 -11.39 -9.64 -13.30
C GLN A 11 -10.34 -8.88 -14.09
N PRO A 12 -10.02 -9.30 -15.34
CA PRO A 12 -9.16 -8.52 -16.21
C PRO A 12 -9.77 -7.14 -16.45
N LEU A 13 -8.92 -6.18 -16.79
CA LEU A 13 -9.38 -4.85 -17.18
C LEU A 13 -10.34 -4.94 -18.36
N ALA A 14 -11.25 -3.96 -18.49
CA ALA A 14 -12.24 -3.93 -19.54
C ALA A 14 -11.60 -4.08 -20.93
N GLY A 15 -12.14 -5.00 -21.73
CA GLY A 15 -11.62 -5.32 -23.07
C GLY A 15 -10.41 -6.26 -23.10
N GLN A 16 -9.91 -6.73 -21.96
CA GLN A 16 -8.83 -7.69 -21.90
C GLN A 16 -9.35 -9.13 -21.71
N GLN A 17 -8.59 -10.09 -22.23
CA GLN A 17 -8.85 -11.50 -21.96
C GLN A 17 -8.31 -11.90 -20.59
N ALA A 18 -9.00 -12.84 -19.92
CA ALA A 18 -8.52 -13.44 -18.68
C ALA A 18 -7.18 -14.17 -18.93
N ARG A 19 -6.21 -13.89 -18.07
CA ARG A 19 -4.88 -14.49 -18.11
C ARG A 19 -4.30 -14.56 -16.71
N ILE A 20 -3.17 -15.25 -16.55
CA ILE A 20 -2.45 -15.25 -15.28
C ILE A 20 -1.97 -13.83 -14.98
N TRP A 21 -2.22 -13.36 -13.76
CA TRP A 21 -1.64 -12.12 -13.26
C TRP A 21 -0.13 -12.28 -13.09
N TYR A 22 0.63 -11.38 -13.68
CA TYR A 22 2.08 -11.41 -13.67
C TYR A 22 2.64 -10.01 -13.48
N GLY A 23 3.50 -9.86 -12.47
CA GLY A 23 4.14 -8.60 -12.11
C GLY A 23 4.79 -8.67 -10.74
N GLY A 24 4.98 -7.52 -10.12
CA GLY A 24 5.60 -7.40 -8.80
C GLY A 24 5.32 -6.03 -8.20
N ASP A 25 6.07 -5.70 -7.14
CA ASP A 25 5.98 -4.41 -6.49
C ASP A 25 6.56 -3.32 -7.39
N TYR A 26 5.86 -2.19 -7.44
CA TYR A 26 6.30 -1.01 -8.16
C TYR A 26 6.18 0.21 -7.23
N ASN A 27 7.29 0.90 -7.02
CA ASN A 27 7.38 2.04 -6.11
C ASN A 27 7.71 3.33 -6.90
N PRO A 28 6.75 3.86 -7.69
CA PRO A 28 6.93 5.03 -8.54
C PRO A 28 7.21 6.30 -7.74
N ASP A 29 6.82 6.33 -6.49
CA ASP A 29 7.04 7.43 -5.55
C ASP A 29 8.51 7.67 -5.19
N GLN A 30 9.39 6.70 -5.50
CA GLN A 30 10.84 6.79 -5.27
C GLN A 30 11.60 7.39 -6.46
N TRP A 31 10.92 7.65 -7.59
CA TRP A 31 11.52 8.11 -8.82
C TRP A 31 10.82 9.38 -9.32
N PRO A 32 11.52 10.23 -10.11
CA PRO A 32 10.88 11.33 -10.84
C PRO A 32 9.81 10.81 -11.81
N GLU A 33 8.73 11.57 -11.98
CA GLU A 33 7.60 11.15 -12.83
C GLU A 33 7.99 10.92 -14.30
N GLU A 34 9.04 11.58 -14.78
CA GLU A 34 9.59 11.41 -16.13
C GLU A 34 10.06 9.99 -16.42
N VAL A 35 10.40 9.22 -15.38
CA VAL A 35 10.83 7.82 -15.50
C VAL A 35 9.66 6.87 -15.75
N TRP A 36 8.46 7.23 -15.32
CA TRP A 36 7.30 6.33 -15.35
C TRP A 36 6.91 5.87 -16.75
N ASP A 37 7.13 6.69 -17.78
CA ASP A 37 6.82 6.31 -19.17
C ASP A 37 7.72 5.16 -19.63
N ASP A 38 9.00 5.20 -19.29
CA ASP A 38 9.97 4.15 -19.59
C ASP A 38 9.67 2.87 -18.78
N ASP A 39 9.34 3.02 -17.49
CA ASP A 39 8.97 1.90 -16.63
C ASP A 39 7.75 1.15 -17.21
N VAL A 40 6.68 1.86 -17.54
CA VAL A 40 5.48 1.28 -18.14
C VAL A 40 5.78 0.61 -19.48
N ARG A 41 6.61 1.22 -20.32
CA ARG A 41 7.05 0.64 -21.59
C ARG A 41 7.81 -0.67 -21.36
N LEU A 42 8.71 -0.72 -20.38
CA LEU A 42 9.49 -1.91 -20.03
C LEU A 42 8.61 -3.00 -19.43
N MET A 43 7.67 -2.65 -18.55
CA MET A 43 6.68 -3.57 -17.99
C MET A 43 5.86 -4.24 -19.10
N LYS A 44 5.37 -3.46 -20.06
CA LYS A 44 4.64 -4.00 -21.22
C LYS A 44 5.50 -4.95 -22.05
N LYS A 45 6.76 -4.58 -22.30
CA LYS A 45 7.70 -5.46 -23.04
C LYS A 45 7.96 -6.77 -22.31
N ALA A 46 7.99 -6.74 -20.98
CA ALA A 46 8.18 -7.92 -20.13
C ALA A 46 6.88 -8.76 -19.96
N GLY A 47 5.73 -8.28 -20.47
CA GLY A 47 4.45 -8.96 -20.32
C GLY A 47 3.78 -8.77 -18.96
N VAL A 48 4.23 -7.80 -18.16
CA VAL A 48 3.60 -7.41 -16.89
C VAL A 48 2.17 -6.95 -17.14
N ASN A 49 1.24 -7.40 -16.32
CA ASN A 49 -0.17 -7.06 -16.41
C ASN A 49 -0.84 -6.72 -15.07
N LEU A 50 -0.08 -6.81 -13.97
CA LEU A 50 -0.48 -6.41 -12.63
C LEU A 50 0.75 -5.89 -11.88
N VAL A 51 0.61 -4.82 -11.12
CA VAL A 51 1.65 -4.35 -10.18
C VAL A 51 1.02 -3.93 -8.86
N SER A 52 1.75 -4.16 -7.75
CA SER A 52 1.38 -3.61 -6.45
C SER A 52 1.97 -2.22 -6.31
N VAL A 53 1.15 -1.23 -5.92
CA VAL A 53 1.57 0.19 -5.85
C VAL A 53 1.24 0.77 -4.47
N GLY A 54 2.11 1.64 -3.98
CA GLY A 54 1.87 2.44 -2.77
C GLY A 54 2.16 1.72 -1.46
N ILE A 55 2.93 0.62 -1.46
CA ILE A 55 3.14 -0.26 -0.31
C ILE A 55 3.72 0.50 0.90
N PHE A 56 4.64 1.43 0.66
CA PHE A 56 5.35 2.18 1.70
C PHE A 56 5.01 3.68 1.69
N SER A 57 3.97 4.09 0.97
CA SER A 57 3.73 5.48 0.59
C SER A 57 2.84 6.25 1.57
N TRP A 58 2.61 5.77 2.80
CA TRP A 58 1.71 6.44 3.75
C TRP A 58 2.07 7.91 3.93
N ALA A 59 3.37 8.23 4.17
CA ALA A 59 3.81 9.61 4.36
C ALA A 59 3.59 10.53 3.14
N LYS A 60 3.51 9.96 1.94
CA LYS A 60 3.24 10.71 0.70
C LYS A 60 1.75 10.85 0.43
N ILE A 61 0.95 9.90 0.90
CA ILE A 61 -0.51 9.91 0.78
C ILE A 61 -1.13 10.81 1.86
N GLU A 62 -0.66 10.70 3.11
CA GLU A 62 -1.12 11.51 4.24
C GLU A 62 0.06 12.34 4.75
N THR A 63 0.18 13.56 4.23
CA THR A 63 1.31 14.46 4.44
C THR A 63 1.36 15.06 5.85
N SER A 64 0.21 15.14 6.50
CA SER A 64 0.01 15.43 7.92
C SER A 64 -1.30 14.81 8.37
N GLU A 65 -1.56 14.74 9.66
CA GLU A 65 -2.77 14.09 10.19
C GLU A 65 -4.05 14.58 9.50
N GLY A 66 -4.76 13.66 8.85
CA GLY A 66 -6.02 13.90 8.16
C GLY A 66 -5.92 14.69 6.85
N VAL A 67 -4.70 15.01 6.39
CA VAL A 67 -4.48 15.73 5.12
C VAL A 67 -3.96 14.75 4.08
N TYR A 68 -4.82 14.38 3.15
CA TYR A 68 -4.55 13.38 2.11
C TYR A 68 -4.24 14.04 0.77
N ASP A 69 -3.17 13.54 0.11
CA ASP A 69 -2.79 13.88 -1.26
C ASP A 69 -2.76 12.60 -2.11
N PHE A 70 -3.77 12.42 -2.94
CA PHE A 70 -3.88 11.29 -3.86
C PHE A 70 -3.41 11.62 -5.28
N ASP A 71 -3.07 12.86 -5.61
CA ASP A 71 -2.85 13.31 -6.98
C ASP A 71 -1.77 12.50 -7.71
N TRP A 72 -0.64 12.25 -7.09
CA TRP A 72 0.43 11.47 -7.69
C TRP A 72 0.02 10.00 -7.91
N LEU A 73 -0.72 9.43 -6.94
CA LEU A 73 -1.18 8.05 -6.98
C LEU A 73 -2.25 7.86 -8.04
N ASP A 74 -3.13 8.83 -8.21
CA ASP A 74 -4.12 8.87 -9.29
C ASP A 74 -3.44 8.89 -10.66
N ARG A 75 -2.42 9.74 -10.84
CA ARG A 75 -1.67 9.81 -12.10
C ARG A 75 -1.02 8.50 -12.47
N ILE A 76 -0.35 7.82 -11.54
CA ILE A 76 0.30 6.55 -11.87
C ILE A 76 -0.70 5.42 -12.07
N ILE A 77 -1.79 5.35 -11.28
CA ILE A 77 -2.85 4.35 -11.46
C ILE A 77 -3.48 4.49 -12.85
N ASN A 78 -3.80 5.72 -13.26
CA ASN A 78 -4.35 5.97 -14.59
C ASN A 78 -3.36 5.59 -15.70
N LYS A 79 -2.09 5.98 -15.58
CA LYS A 79 -1.04 5.64 -16.56
C LYS A 79 -0.88 4.12 -16.72
N LEU A 80 -0.84 3.37 -15.63
CA LEU A 80 -0.78 1.91 -15.64
C LEU A 80 -2.02 1.30 -16.30
N GLY A 81 -3.20 1.73 -15.87
CA GLY A 81 -4.48 1.23 -16.38
C GLY A 81 -4.68 1.48 -17.87
N GLU A 82 -4.37 2.67 -18.36
CA GLU A 82 -4.40 3.03 -19.79
C GLU A 82 -3.42 2.19 -20.60
N ALA A 83 -2.28 1.81 -20.00
CA ALA A 83 -1.32 0.90 -20.61
C ALA A 83 -1.75 -0.58 -20.55
N GLY A 84 -2.86 -0.89 -19.89
CA GLY A 84 -3.40 -2.25 -19.73
C GLY A 84 -2.75 -3.04 -18.61
N ILE A 85 -2.14 -2.39 -17.63
CA ILE A 85 -1.57 -2.96 -16.42
C ILE A 85 -2.52 -2.68 -15.26
N ALA A 86 -3.06 -3.73 -14.65
CA ALA A 86 -3.95 -3.62 -13.50
C ALA A 86 -3.16 -3.27 -12.22
N VAL A 87 -3.86 -2.72 -11.24
CA VAL A 87 -3.26 -2.31 -9.97
C VAL A 87 -3.81 -3.14 -8.81
N ASP A 88 -2.89 -3.71 -8.05
CA ASP A 88 -3.08 -4.21 -6.69
C ASP A 88 -2.69 -3.07 -5.72
N LEU A 89 -3.70 -2.31 -5.27
CA LEU A 89 -3.46 -1.09 -4.50
C LEU A 89 -3.14 -1.43 -3.04
N ALA A 90 -1.98 -0.97 -2.57
CA ALA A 90 -1.59 -1.21 -1.19
C ALA A 90 -2.28 -0.26 -0.20
N SER A 91 -2.53 -0.77 1.01
CA SER A 91 -3.05 0.05 2.12
C SER A 91 -2.04 1.06 2.66
N ALA A 92 -0.78 1.01 2.20
CA ALA A 92 0.35 1.83 2.59
C ALA A 92 0.76 1.73 4.08
N THR A 93 0.11 0.87 4.86
CA THR A 93 0.27 0.80 6.33
C THR A 93 1.57 0.17 6.81
N ALA A 94 2.41 -0.35 5.90
CA ALA A 94 3.68 -0.98 6.26
C ALA A 94 4.73 0.01 6.80
N SER A 95 4.62 1.30 6.49
CA SER A 95 5.55 2.34 6.92
C SER A 95 4.81 3.57 7.45
N PRO A 96 4.51 3.61 8.75
CA PRO A 96 3.89 4.79 9.37
C PRO A 96 4.70 6.06 9.11
N PRO A 97 4.03 7.21 8.90
CA PRO A 97 4.70 8.47 8.64
C PRO A 97 5.39 9.03 9.88
N MET A 98 6.40 9.89 9.66
CA MET A 98 7.15 10.50 10.76
C MET A 98 6.28 11.34 11.68
N TRP A 99 5.27 12.04 11.15
CA TRP A 99 4.35 12.83 11.97
C TRP A 99 3.60 11.96 12.99
N LEU A 100 3.21 10.74 12.61
CA LEU A 100 2.53 9.81 13.51
C LEU A 100 3.47 9.31 14.62
N THR A 101 4.69 8.89 14.26
CA THR A 101 5.64 8.37 15.23
C THR A 101 6.23 9.45 16.15
N GLN A 102 6.23 10.70 15.72
CA GLN A 102 6.60 11.85 16.56
C GLN A 102 5.50 12.24 17.54
N ALA A 103 4.24 12.24 17.09
CA ALA A 103 3.09 12.53 17.94
C ALA A 103 2.78 11.38 18.92
N HIS A 104 3.03 10.15 18.49
CA HIS A 104 2.69 8.91 19.19
C HIS A 104 3.86 7.93 19.19
N PRO A 105 4.95 8.22 19.95
CA PRO A 105 6.13 7.33 19.98
C PRO A 105 5.82 5.93 20.51
N GLU A 106 4.73 5.74 21.24
CA GLU A 106 4.24 4.45 21.73
C GLU A 106 3.78 3.51 20.59
N VAL A 107 3.68 3.99 19.34
CA VAL A 107 3.41 3.12 18.20
C VAL A 107 4.63 2.29 17.78
N LEU A 108 5.82 2.65 18.25
CA LEU A 108 7.06 1.97 17.91
C LEU A 108 7.25 0.71 18.77
N TRP A 109 7.67 -0.38 18.16
CA TRP A 109 7.94 -1.62 18.89
C TRP A 109 9.31 -1.61 19.57
N LYS A 110 9.47 -2.45 20.59
CA LYS A 110 10.72 -2.64 21.33
C LYS A 110 11.30 -4.04 21.12
N ASP A 111 12.60 -4.11 21.05
CA ASP A 111 13.30 -5.39 21.06
C ASP A 111 13.39 -5.99 22.48
N TYR A 112 13.97 -7.19 22.58
CA TYR A 112 14.14 -7.91 23.86
C TYR A 112 15.06 -7.21 24.86
N ARG A 113 15.83 -6.20 24.45
CA ARG A 113 16.68 -5.38 25.32
C ARG A 113 15.98 -4.12 25.79
N GLY A 114 14.80 -3.84 25.24
CA GLY A 114 14.04 -2.62 25.46
C GLY A 114 14.41 -1.48 24.52
N ASP A 115 15.26 -1.74 23.52
CA ASP A 115 15.61 -0.74 22.51
C ASP A 115 14.43 -0.49 21.59
N VAL A 116 14.07 0.81 21.42
CA VAL A 116 12.95 1.22 20.56
C VAL A 116 13.37 1.19 19.10
N CYS A 117 12.64 0.48 18.27
CA CYS A 117 12.83 0.49 16.82
C CYS A 117 12.51 1.88 16.26
N GLN A 118 13.53 2.56 15.76
CA GLN A 118 13.38 3.92 15.25
C GLN A 118 12.79 3.91 13.82
N PRO A 119 12.03 4.97 13.44
CA PRO A 119 11.59 5.18 12.07
C PRO A 119 12.78 5.21 11.08
N GLY A 120 12.51 4.81 9.84
CA GLY A 120 13.51 4.73 8.76
C GLY A 120 13.72 3.31 8.25
N ALA A 121 13.26 2.29 9.00
CA ALA A 121 13.07 0.94 8.50
C ALA A 121 11.59 0.71 8.16
N ARG A 122 11.30 -0.39 7.46
CA ARG A 122 9.92 -0.84 7.27
C ARG A 122 9.40 -1.48 8.55
N GLN A 123 8.07 -1.41 8.78
CA GLN A 123 7.40 -2.12 9.88
C GLN A 123 7.96 -1.75 11.27
N HIS A 124 8.21 -0.48 11.51
CA HIS A 124 8.67 0.02 12.81
C HIS A 124 7.53 0.22 13.82
N TRP A 125 6.32 -0.24 13.52
CA TRP A 125 5.13 -0.12 14.35
C TRP A 125 4.82 -1.38 15.16
N ARG A 126 4.20 -1.21 16.33
CA ARG A 126 3.71 -2.30 17.18
C ARG A 126 2.45 -2.92 16.57
N PRO A 127 2.40 -4.24 16.35
CA PRO A 127 1.20 -4.91 15.83
C PRO A 127 -0.04 -4.75 16.72
N THR A 128 0.17 -4.62 18.05
CA THR A 128 -0.89 -4.51 19.06
C THR A 128 -1.28 -3.07 19.39
N SER A 129 -0.57 -2.07 18.87
CA SER A 129 -0.86 -0.65 19.17
C SER A 129 -2.27 -0.23 18.76
N PRO A 130 -3.13 0.19 19.72
CA PRO A 130 -4.45 0.71 19.39
C PRO A 130 -4.38 2.03 18.62
N VAL A 131 -3.36 2.84 18.88
CA VAL A 131 -3.10 4.10 18.17
C VAL A 131 -2.75 3.84 16.71
N PHE A 132 -1.78 2.95 16.44
CA PHE A 132 -1.46 2.55 15.07
C PHE A 132 -2.70 2.04 14.34
N ARG A 133 -3.48 1.17 14.98
CA ARG A 133 -4.72 0.61 14.40
C ARG A 133 -5.72 1.71 14.05
N GLU A 134 -5.89 2.71 14.91
CA GLU A 134 -6.81 3.82 14.66
C GLU A 134 -6.42 4.59 13.39
N TYR A 135 -5.16 5.03 13.31
CA TYR A 135 -4.65 5.80 12.18
C TYR A 135 -4.60 4.99 10.88
N ALA A 136 -4.17 3.73 10.96
CA ALA A 136 -4.20 2.82 9.80
C ALA A 136 -5.63 2.64 9.25
N LEU A 137 -6.63 2.54 10.10
CA LEU A 137 -8.03 2.44 9.67
C LEU A 137 -8.55 3.75 9.08
N LYS A 138 -8.13 4.92 9.57
CA LYS A 138 -8.46 6.22 8.97
C LYS A 138 -7.92 6.30 7.54
N LEU A 139 -6.63 5.99 7.35
CA LEU A 139 -6.01 5.94 6.03
C LEU A 139 -6.74 4.96 5.10
N CYS A 140 -6.94 3.71 5.55
CA CYS A 140 -7.62 2.70 4.73
C CYS A 140 -9.02 3.13 4.30
N ARG A 141 -9.77 3.82 5.17
CA ARG A 141 -11.09 4.37 4.82
C ARG A 141 -10.98 5.46 3.76
N ALA A 142 -10.07 6.42 3.94
CA ALA A 142 -9.86 7.50 2.98
C ALA A 142 -9.48 6.94 1.59
N MET A 143 -8.56 5.99 1.53
CA MET A 143 -8.18 5.31 0.30
C MET A 143 -9.35 4.52 -0.32
N ALA A 144 -10.10 3.76 0.48
CA ALA A 144 -11.22 2.97 0.00
C ALA A 144 -12.35 3.85 -0.57
N GLU A 145 -12.61 4.99 0.04
CA GLU A 145 -13.60 5.96 -0.45
C GLU A 145 -13.12 6.60 -1.77
N HIS A 146 -11.86 7.02 -1.83
CA HIS A 146 -11.27 7.68 -3.01
C HIS A 146 -11.22 6.74 -4.22
N TYR A 147 -10.78 5.49 -4.03
CA TYR A 147 -10.64 4.52 -5.12
C TYR A 147 -11.87 3.66 -5.37
N LYS A 148 -12.98 3.94 -4.69
CA LYS A 148 -14.23 3.21 -4.90
C LYS A 148 -14.70 3.28 -6.35
N GLY A 149 -14.75 2.10 -6.99
CA GLY A 149 -15.19 2.00 -8.39
C GLY A 149 -14.12 2.39 -9.42
N ASN A 150 -12.88 2.63 -9.02
CA ASN A 150 -11.79 2.82 -9.96
C ASN A 150 -11.59 1.55 -10.80
N PRO A 151 -11.67 1.63 -12.15
CA PRO A 151 -11.68 0.44 -13.01
C PRO A 151 -10.32 -0.26 -13.09
N TYR A 152 -9.25 0.38 -12.67
CA TYR A 152 -7.88 -0.13 -12.75
C TYR A 152 -7.41 -0.82 -11.48
N VAL A 153 -8.05 -0.51 -10.34
CA VAL A 153 -7.77 -1.16 -9.05
C VAL A 153 -8.58 -2.46 -8.97
N VAL A 154 -7.89 -3.58 -9.13
CA VAL A 154 -8.52 -4.92 -9.18
C VAL A 154 -8.33 -5.74 -7.91
N ALA A 155 -7.37 -5.35 -7.07
CA ALA A 155 -7.05 -6.02 -5.82
C ALA A 155 -6.53 -5.01 -4.79
N TRP A 156 -6.46 -5.44 -3.52
CA TRP A 156 -5.88 -4.68 -2.42
C TRP A 156 -4.77 -5.47 -1.75
N HIS A 157 -3.58 -4.91 -1.73
CA HIS A 157 -2.43 -5.37 -0.97
C HIS A 157 -2.59 -4.90 0.49
N VAL A 158 -3.10 -5.76 1.35
CA VAL A 158 -3.58 -5.38 2.71
C VAL A 158 -2.46 -4.90 3.61
N SER A 159 -1.29 -5.52 3.54
CA SER A 159 -0.06 -5.09 4.21
C SER A 159 1.12 -5.82 3.60
N ASN A 160 2.33 -5.44 3.99
CA ASN A 160 3.54 -6.03 3.44
C ASN A 160 4.25 -6.91 4.47
N GLU A 161 4.63 -8.13 4.08
CA GLU A 161 5.58 -9.04 4.74
C GLU A 161 5.39 -9.15 6.27
N TYR A 162 4.21 -9.53 6.73
CA TYR A 162 3.93 -9.72 8.16
C TYR A 162 5.01 -10.57 8.84
N GLY A 163 5.56 -10.06 9.96
CA GLY A 163 6.59 -10.74 10.73
C GLY A 163 7.98 -10.75 10.11
N CYS A 164 8.22 -9.96 9.07
CA CYS A 164 9.53 -9.87 8.42
C CYS A 164 10.56 -9.14 9.31
N HIS A 165 10.20 -7.99 9.87
CA HIS A 165 11.08 -7.16 10.72
C HIS A 165 10.65 -7.11 12.16
N ASN A 166 9.36 -7.05 12.45
CA ASN A 166 8.77 -6.95 13.78
C ASN A 166 8.14 -8.28 14.24
N ARG A 167 8.94 -9.33 14.31
CA ARG A 167 8.47 -10.68 14.70
C ARG A 167 7.98 -10.76 16.14
N PHE A 168 8.62 -10.01 17.02
CA PHE A 168 8.33 -9.97 18.45
C PHE A 168 8.38 -8.51 18.92
N ASP A 169 7.41 -8.12 19.72
CA ASP A 169 7.35 -6.84 20.39
C ASP A 169 7.41 -7.08 21.90
N TYR A 170 8.35 -6.42 22.57
CA TYR A 170 8.56 -6.48 24.01
C TYR A 170 8.14 -5.19 24.70
N SER A 171 7.28 -4.40 24.07
CA SER A 171 6.67 -3.23 24.71
C SER A 171 5.70 -3.66 25.80
N GLU A 172 5.57 -2.84 26.84
CA GLU A 172 4.51 -3.00 27.85
C GLU A 172 3.16 -2.61 27.22
N ASP A 173 2.11 -3.37 27.55
CA ASP A 173 0.72 -3.10 27.15
C ASP A 173 0.07 -2.00 28.02
#